data_e82f4ad6d0740e35611d18c14b7b9914
#
_entry.id   e82f4ad6d0740e35611d18c14b7b9914
#
_cell.length_a   1.000
_cell.length_b   1.000
_cell.length_c   1.000
_cell.angle_alpha   90.00
_cell.angle_beta   90.00
_cell.angle_gamma   90.00
#
_symmetry.space_group_name_H-M   'P 1'
#
loop_
_entity.id
_entity.type
_entity.pdbx_description
1 polymer ?
#
loop_
_entity_poly.entity_id
_entity_poly.type
_entity_poly.pdbx_seq_one_letter_code
_entity_poly.pdbx_strand_id
1 'polypeptide(L)'
;MTLVQIPMNDPTTASDSIVVNRTCDDLLSYAVSVEGHSFPIGTTIPMHLTMIPIGKTRVHCITCTLEEQTMYYANERKTMRQEKPHKWNFLRLQNASITDPLLPLMDGGEDALAASPLYPFIEAAACQHPSEEEEIRLAPLSPVGPWHLVMDLNVYMKRQKIINISCQHPKSNVAVHHTLKVILRVERIPDDASANPRILDIAILIPIHITHSKTSCEWLRLPSYESSQPAPSYEMHSPEYRPLPSSPPPPL
;
A
#
# COMPACT_ATOMS: atom_id res chain seq x y z
N MET A 1 18.73 19.75 9.97
CA MET A 1 18.69 18.31 10.31
C MET A 1 17.24 17.87 10.28
N THR A 2 16.86 16.96 9.39
CA THR A 2 15.46 16.47 9.30
C THR A 2 15.38 15.18 10.09
N LEU A 3 14.61 15.17 11.18
CA LEU A 3 14.31 13.95 11.93
C LEU A 3 13.21 13.18 11.16
N VAL A 4 13.51 11.97 10.76
CA VAL A 4 12.56 11.05 10.12
C VAL A 4 12.24 9.95 11.12
N GLN A 5 10.97 9.83 11.50
CA GLN A 5 10.52 8.74 12.33
C GLN A 5 10.43 7.48 11.46
N ILE A 6 11.26 6.51 11.75
CA ILE A 6 11.18 5.17 11.16
C ILE A 6 10.24 4.38 12.07
N PRO A 7 9.18 3.74 11.52
CA PRO A 7 8.40 2.79 12.30
C PRO A 7 9.36 1.74 12.86
N MET A 8 9.37 1.52 14.16
CA MET A 8 10.07 0.38 14.77
C MET A 8 9.29 -0.88 14.39
N ASN A 9 9.50 -1.34 13.17
CA ASN A 9 9.10 -2.69 12.80
C ASN A 9 10.25 -3.58 13.24
N ASP A 10 9.95 -4.53 14.09
CA ASP A 10 10.81 -5.68 14.32
C ASP A 10 11.19 -6.24 12.95
N PRO A 11 12.48 -6.49 12.65
CA PRO A 11 12.89 -7.01 11.34
C PRO A 11 12.18 -8.33 10.97
N THR A 12 11.58 -9.01 11.94
CA THR A 12 10.71 -10.17 11.72
C THR A 12 9.31 -9.81 11.21
N THR A 13 8.81 -8.59 11.44
CA THR A 13 7.47 -8.13 11.00
C THR A 13 7.48 -7.36 9.69
N ALA A 14 8.65 -6.99 9.16
CA ALA A 14 8.77 -6.28 7.87
C ALA A 14 8.34 -7.13 6.66
N SER A 15 8.17 -8.43 6.85
CA SER A 15 7.74 -9.43 5.83
C SER A 15 6.27 -9.82 5.96
N ASP A 16 5.54 -9.33 6.98
CA ASP A 16 4.15 -9.74 7.16
C ASP A 16 3.25 -9.02 6.17
N SER A 17 2.60 -9.79 5.29
CA SER A 17 1.54 -9.29 4.42
C SER A 17 0.23 -9.15 5.20
N ILE A 18 -0.53 -8.10 4.90
CA ILE A 18 -1.89 -7.96 5.39
C ILE A 18 -2.80 -8.77 4.48
N VAL A 19 -3.43 -9.81 5.03
CA VAL A 19 -4.36 -10.65 4.26
C VAL A 19 -5.77 -10.48 4.79
N VAL A 20 -6.71 -10.14 3.91
CA VAL A 20 -8.14 -10.10 4.18
C VAL A 20 -8.82 -11.13 3.30
N ASN A 21 -9.34 -12.18 3.91
CA ASN A 21 -10.09 -13.23 3.22
C ASN A 21 -11.53 -13.26 3.76
N ARG A 22 -12.52 -13.13 2.87
CA ARG A 22 -13.94 -13.12 3.22
C ARG A 22 -14.78 -13.71 2.11
N THR A 23 -15.96 -14.15 2.50
CA THR A 23 -17.03 -14.57 1.59
C THR A 23 -18.20 -13.61 1.74
N CYS A 24 -18.72 -13.14 0.63
CA CYS A 24 -19.90 -12.30 0.58
C CYS A 24 -21.09 -13.15 0.16
N ASP A 25 -21.87 -13.60 1.13
CA ASP A 25 -23.02 -14.50 0.97
C ASP A 25 -22.70 -15.67 0.00
N ASP A 26 -23.66 -16.07 -0.83
CA ASP A 26 -23.49 -17.07 -1.89
C ASP A 26 -23.00 -16.45 -3.22
N LEU A 27 -22.37 -15.27 -3.17
CA LEU A 27 -22.04 -14.50 -4.36
C LEU A 27 -20.58 -14.68 -4.77
N LEU A 28 -19.66 -14.31 -3.87
CA LEU A 28 -18.25 -14.22 -4.17
C LEU A 28 -17.40 -14.46 -2.92
N SER A 29 -16.42 -15.34 -3.04
CA SER A 29 -15.29 -15.39 -2.10
C SER A 29 -14.14 -14.57 -2.64
N TYR A 30 -13.48 -13.77 -1.79
CA TYR A 30 -12.36 -12.94 -2.20
C TYR A 30 -11.27 -12.91 -1.15
N ALA A 31 -10.04 -12.78 -1.63
CA ALA A 31 -8.86 -12.56 -0.81
C ALA A 31 -8.10 -11.34 -1.35
N VAL A 32 -7.74 -10.42 -0.46
CA VAL A 32 -6.84 -9.30 -0.76
C VAL A 32 -5.61 -9.45 0.11
N SER A 33 -4.44 -9.48 -0.51
CA SER A 33 -3.16 -9.48 0.17
C SER A 33 -2.40 -8.21 -0.21
N VAL A 34 -1.83 -7.53 0.79
CA VAL A 34 -0.95 -6.37 0.61
C VAL A 34 0.39 -6.71 1.22
N GLU A 35 1.47 -6.62 0.45
CA GLU A 35 2.81 -6.93 0.93
C GLU A 35 3.36 -5.80 1.78
N GLY A 36 3.46 -6.04 3.10
CA GLY A 36 3.93 -5.08 4.08
C GLY A 36 2.83 -4.22 4.69
N HIS A 37 3.21 -3.42 5.68
CA HIS A 37 2.32 -2.56 6.45
C HIS A 37 2.61 -1.07 6.29
N SER A 38 3.83 -0.72 5.84
CA SER A 38 4.34 0.66 5.81
C SER A 38 4.92 0.99 4.44
N PHE A 39 4.42 2.07 3.84
CA PHE A 39 4.75 2.44 2.46
C PHE A 39 5.28 3.86 2.40
N PRO A 40 6.54 4.07 1.98
CA PRO A 40 7.10 5.41 1.78
C PRO A 40 6.38 6.15 0.65
N ILE A 41 6.19 7.46 0.82
CA ILE A 41 5.72 8.32 -0.28
C ILE A 41 6.70 8.22 -1.45
N GLY A 42 6.19 7.98 -2.64
CA GLY A 42 6.98 7.79 -3.86
C GLY A 42 7.27 6.34 -4.22
N THR A 43 6.81 5.37 -3.41
CA THR A 43 6.90 3.93 -3.68
C THR A 43 5.58 3.35 -4.16
N THR A 44 5.53 2.05 -4.35
CA THR A 44 4.32 1.29 -4.69
C THR A 44 3.82 0.48 -3.49
N ILE A 45 2.52 0.19 -3.50
CA ILE A 45 1.87 -0.78 -2.61
C ILE A 45 1.57 -2.01 -3.45
N PRO A 46 2.34 -3.11 -3.31
CA PRO A 46 2.04 -4.35 -4.00
C PRO A 46 0.77 -4.98 -3.41
N MET A 47 -0.20 -5.29 -4.26
CA MET A 47 -1.48 -5.85 -3.85
C MET A 47 -1.89 -6.99 -4.76
N HIS A 48 -2.31 -8.10 -4.17
CA HIS A 48 -2.87 -9.25 -4.84
C HIS A 48 -4.37 -9.33 -4.53
N LEU A 49 -5.17 -9.53 -5.55
CA LEU A 49 -6.60 -9.72 -5.43
C LEU A 49 -7.00 -11.03 -6.10
N THR A 50 -7.53 -11.94 -5.31
CA THR A 50 -8.12 -13.19 -5.77
C THR A 50 -9.62 -13.14 -5.58
N MET A 51 -10.38 -13.54 -6.60
CA MET A 51 -11.84 -13.56 -6.56
C MET A 51 -12.33 -14.93 -7.08
N ILE A 52 -13.20 -15.58 -6.32
CA ILE A 52 -13.79 -16.87 -6.65
C ILE A 52 -15.32 -16.72 -6.64
N PRO A 53 -15.96 -16.69 -7.80
CA PRO A 53 -17.42 -16.67 -7.86
C PRO A 53 -18.01 -17.94 -7.24
N ILE A 54 -19.05 -17.79 -6.41
CA ILE A 54 -19.81 -18.92 -5.83
C ILE A 54 -21.09 -19.11 -6.63
N GLY A 55 -21.73 -18.00 -7.01
CA GLY A 55 -22.90 -17.97 -7.85
C GLY A 55 -22.63 -17.32 -9.21
N LYS A 56 -23.67 -17.15 -10.02
CA LYS A 56 -23.61 -16.42 -11.30
C LYS A 56 -23.35 -14.94 -11.03
N THR A 57 -22.08 -14.57 -11.10
CA THR A 57 -21.58 -13.26 -10.68
C THR A 57 -20.85 -12.55 -11.81
N ARG A 58 -21.04 -11.23 -11.93
CA ARG A 58 -20.26 -10.34 -12.81
C ARG A 58 -19.58 -9.26 -11.98
N VAL A 59 -18.33 -8.94 -12.29
CA VAL A 59 -17.61 -7.82 -11.69
C VAL A 59 -17.57 -6.68 -12.69
N HIS A 60 -18.10 -5.51 -12.35
CA HIS A 60 -18.18 -4.35 -13.25
C HIS A 60 -17.08 -3.34 -13.03
N CYS A 61 -16.64 -3.17 -11.76
CA CYS A 61 -15.66 -2.16 -11.43
C CYS A 61 -14.81 -2.60 -10.23
N ILE A 62 -13.52 -2.34 -10.32
CA ILE A 62 -12.57 -2.47 -9.21
C ILE A 62 -11.97 -1.09 -8.96
N THR A 63 -12.08 -0.58 -7.74
CA THR A 63 -11.54 0.74 -7.36
C THR A 63 -10.66 0.61 -6.14
N CYS A 64 -9.43 1.15 -6.22
CA CYS A 64 -8.51 1.25 -5.09
C CYS A 64 -8.32 2.72 -4.72
N THR A 65 -8.68 3.08 -3.50
CA THR A 65 -8.62 4.45 -2.98
C THR A 65 -7.88 4.48 -1.66
N LEU A 66 -6.94 5.41 -1.50
CA LEU A 66 -6.38 5.73 -0.19
C LEU A 66 -7.30 6.74 0.49
N GLU A 67 -7.73 6.44 1.71
CA GLU A 67 -8.47 7.35 2.59
C GLU A 67 -7.55 7.77 3.75
N GLU A 68 -7.34 9.09 3.93
CA GLU A 68 -6.61 9.68 5.04
C GLU A 68 -7.60 10.32 6.00
N GLN A 69 -7.50 9.95 7.27
CA GLN A 69 -8.31 10.48 8.35
C GLN A 69 -7.42 11.23 9.34
N THR A 70 -7.62 12.54 9.47
CA THR A 70 -6.91 13.37 10.45
C THR A 70 -7.79 13.64 11.66
N MET A 71 -7.24 13.43 12.85
CA MET A 71 -7.86 13.69 14.13
C MET A 71 -7.01 14.67 14.94
N TYR A 72 -7.64 15.68 15.51
CA TYR A 72 -7.04 16.67 16.39
C TYR A 72 -7.53 16.46 17.81
N TYR A 73 -6.61 16.48 18.76
CA TYR A 73 -6.88 16.31 20.19
C TYR A 73 -6.57 17.59 20.96
N ALA A 74 -7.41 17.92 21.93
CA ALA A 74 -7.21 19.02 22.87
C ALA A 74 -7.52 18.54 24.29
N ASN A 75 -7.15 19.39 25.28
CA ASN A 75 -7.43 19.15 26.71
C ASN A 75 -6.99 17.74 27.17
N GLU A 76 -5.70 17.42 27.00
CA GLU A 76 -5.16 16.10 27.36
C GLU A 76 -5.92 14.94 26.66
N ARG A 77 -6.28 15.13 25.40
CA ARG A 77 -7.04 14.19 24.56
C ARG A 77 -8.50 13.95 25.00
N LYS A 78 -9.04 14.76 25.91
CA LYS A 78 -10.45 14.68 26.33
C LYS A 78 -11.41 15.22 25.26
N THR A 79 -10.92 16.10 24.38
CA THR A 79 -11.70 16.66 23.28
C THR A 79 -11.06 16.22 21.96
N MET A 80 -11.86 15.74 21.01
CA MET A 80 -11.41 15.30 19.71
C MET A 80 -12.24 16.00 18.60
N ARG A 81 -11.53 16.47 17.58
CA ARG A 81 -12.13 16.92 16.32
C ARG A 81 -11.60 16.04 15.19
N GLN A 82 -12.48 15.54 14.36
CA GLN A 82 -12.18 14.73 13.19
C GLN A 82 -12.43 15.55 11.93
N GLU A 83 -11.49 15.56 10.99
CA GLU A 83 -11.69 16.14 9.67
C GLU A 83 -12.42 15.20 8.73
N LYS A 84 -13.00 15.77 7.67
CA LYS A 84 -13.55 14.98 6.56
C LYS A 84 -12.40 14.19 5.91
N PRO A 85 -12.56 12.88 5.66
CA PRO A 85 -11.51 12.08 5.04
C PRO A 85 -11.06 12.62 3.69
N HIS A 86 -9.76 12.75 3.51
CA HIS A 86 -9.15 13.00 2.20
C HIS A 86 -9.06 11.69 1.43
N LYS A 87 -9.28 11.74 0.11
CA LYS A 87 -9.31 10.56 -0.74
C LYS A 87 -8.44 10.74 -1.97
N TRP A 88 -7.63 9.71 -2.27
CA TRP A 88 -6.81 9.61 -3.49
C TRP A 88 -7.18 8.33 -4.22
N ASN A 89 -7.66 8.47 -5.46
CA ASN A 89 -7.88 7.32 -6.34
C ASN A 89 -6.53 6.87 -6.89
N PHE A 90 -6.11 5.65 -6.54
CA PHE A 90 -4.91 5.02 -7.06
C PHE A 90 -5.23 4.28 -8.36
N LEU A 91 -6.33 3.53 -8.37
CA LEU A 91 -6.73 2.72 -9.50
C LEU A 91 -8.26 2.69 -9.62
N ARG A 92 -8.73 2.71 -10.86
CA ARG A 92 -10.12 2.41 -11.20
C ARG A 92 -10.14 1.63 -12.50
N LEU A 93 -10.57 0.38 -12.43
CA LEU A 93 -10.74 -0.53 -13.55
C LEU A 93 -12.22 -0.69 -13.83
N GLN A 94 -12.62 -0.37 -15.05
CA GLN A 94 -13.97 -0.57 -15.56
C GLN A 94 -13.88 -0.62 -17.08
N ASN A 95 -14.82 -1.31 -17.75
CA ASN A 95 -14.91 -1.27 -19.20
C ASN A 95 -15.34 0.11 -19.70
N ALA A 96 -15.09 0.39 -20.98
CA ALA A 96 -15.49 1.62 -21.64
C ALA A 96 -17.03 1.80 -21.58
N SER A 97 -17.77 0.74 -21.76
CA SER A 97 -19.21 0.66 -21.49
C SER A 97 -19.43 0.30 -20.02
N ILE A 98 -20.21 1.11 -19.30
CA ILE A 98 -20.53 0.88 -17.88
C ILE A 98 -21.38 -0.39 -17.71
N THR A 99 -22.08 -0.82 -18.75
CA THR A 99 -22.93 -2.01 -18.74
C THR A 99 -22.14 -3.30 -18.89
N ASP A 100 -20.95 -3.24 -19.50
CA ASP A 100 -20.16 -4.42 -19.78
C ASP A 100 -19.32 -4.81 -18.56
N PRO A 101 -19.42 -6.07 -18.10
CA PRO A 101 -18.67 -6.51 -16.95
C PRO A 101 -17.17 -6.60 -17.27
N LEU A 102 -16.33 -6.36 -16.25
CA LEU A 102 -14.90 -6.64 -16.32
C LEU A 102 -14.64 -8.15 -16.32
N LEU A 103 -15.42 -8.89 -15.52
CA LEU A 103 -15.28 -10.33 -15.31
C LEU A 103 -16.67 -10.98 -15.14
N PRO A 104 -16.89 -12.19 -15.69
CA PRO A 104 -16.05 -12.85 -16.68
C PRO A 104 -16.05 -12.08 -18.01
N LEU A 105 -15.06 -12.32 -18.86
CA LEU A 105 -15.05 -11.74 -20.20
C LEU A 105 -16.14 -12.40 -21.04
N MET A 106 -17.00 -11.58 -21.66
CA MET A 106 -18.19 -12.08 -22.38
C MET A 106 -17.81 -12.69 -23.76
N ASP A 107 -16.78 -12.13 -24.39
CA ASP A 107 -16.31 -12.58 -25.69
C ASP A 107 -15.06 -13.46 -25.48
N GLY A 108 -15.27 -14.75 -25.27
CA GLY A 108 -14.25 -15.70 -24.83
C GLY A 108 -13.10 -15.95 -25.82
N GLY A 109 -12.31 -14.95 -26.18
CA GLY A 109 -11.12 -15.09 -27.01
C GLY A 109 -9.89 -14.40 -26.43
N GLU A 110 -8.69 -14.81 -26.86
CA GLU A 110 -7.42 -14.18 -26.49
C GLU A 110 -7.39 -12.70 -26.83
N ASP A 111 -8.01 -12.30 -27.94
CA ASP A 111 -8.12 -10.91 -28.37
C ASP A 111 -8.96 -10.09 -27.37
N ALA A 112 -10.02 -10.66 -26.81
CA ALA A 112 -10.84 -10.00 -25.80
C ALA A 112 -10.08 -9.83 -24.49
N LEU A 113 -9.26 -10.80 -24.12
CA LEU A 113 -8.38 -10.70 -22.95
C LEU A 113 -7.34 -9.60 -23.15
N ALA A 114 -6.65 -9.57 -24.29
CA ALA A 114 -5.64 -8.57 -24.62
C ALA A 114 -6.21 -7.14 -24.69
N ALA A 115 -7.45 -6.98 -25.12
CA ALA A 115 -8.16 -5.69 -25.15
C ALA A 115 -8.73 -5.27 -23.78
N SER A 116 -8.79 -6.16 -22.80
CA SER A 116 -9.34 -5.88 -21.46
C SER A 116 -8.43 -4.96 -20.67
N PRO A 117 -8.97 -3.99 -19.90
CA PRO A 117 -8.20 -3.18 -18.97
C PRO A 117 -7.57 -4.00 -17.82
N LEU A 118 -7.94 -5.28 -17.66
CA LEU A 118 -7.37 -6.20 -16.69
C LEU A 118 -6.09 -6.90 -17.17
N TYR A 119 -5.83 -6.89 -18.48
CA TYR A 119 -4.72 -7.65 -19.08
C TYR A 119 -3.37 -7.44 -18.36
N PRO A 120 -2.91 -6.20 -18.08
CA PRO A 120 -1.62 -5.98 -17.41
C PRO A 120 -1.53 -6.60 -16.00
N PHE A 121 -2.66 -6.69 -15.30
CA PHE A 121 -2.74 -7.20 -13.92
C PHE A 121 -2.82 -8.72 -13.87
N ILE A 122 -3.35 -9.34 -14.94
CA ILE A 122 -3.39 -10.79 -15.12
C ILE A 122 -2.02 -11.30 -15.57
N GLU A 123 -1.38 -10.61 -16.50
CA GLU A 123 -0.02 -10.89 -16.93
C GLU A 123 0.97 -10.84 -15.76
N ALA A 124 0.86 -9.81 -14.89
CA ALA A 124 1.67 -9.69 -13.70
C ALA A 124 1.45 -10.87 -12.73
N ALA A 125 0.21 -11.36 -12.60
CA ALA A 125 -0.11 -12.54 -11.80
C ALA A 125 0.52 -13.82 -12.40
N ALA A 126 0.43 -14.01 -13.70
CA ALA A 126 1.02 -15.14 -14.41
C ALA A 126 2.55 -15.19 -14.28
N CYS A 127 3.22 -14.04 -14.35
CA CYS A 127 4.68 -13.95 -14.16
C CYS A 127 5.12 -14.37 -12.75
N GLN A 128 4.28 -14.20 -11.74
CA GLN A 128 4.60 -14.63 -10.36
C GLN A 128 4.37 -16.13 -10.13
N HIS A 129 3.50 -16.76 -10.92
CA HIS A 129 3.14 -18.17 -10.84
C HIS A 129 3.39 -18.90 -12.17
N PRO A 130 4.65 -19.05 -12.61
CA PRO A 130 4.96 -19.58 -13.95
C PRO A 130 4.49 -21.03 -14.17
N SER A 131 4.28 -21.81 -13.10
CA SER A 131 3.75 -23.17 -13.20
C SER A 131 2.24 -23.23 -13.49
N GLU A 132 1.53 -22.13 -13.25
CA GLU A 132 0.07 -22.00 -13.40
C GLU A 132 -0.29 -20.91 -14.43
N GLU A 133 0.66 -20.47 -15.23
CA GLU A 133 0.55 -19.31 -16.12
C GLU A 133 -0.65 -19.39 -17.07
N GLU A 134 -0.85 -20.52 -17.72
CA GLU A 134 -1.94 -20.71 -18.68
C GLU A 134 -3.30 -20.72 -18.00
N GLU A 135 -3.43 -21.38 -16.84
CA GLU A 135 -4.65 -21.41 -16.05
C GLU A 135 -5.04 -20.00 -15.56
N ILE A 136 -4.07 -19.22 -15.05
CA ILE A 136 -4.28 -17.84 -14.60
C ILE A 136 -4.73 -16.94 -15.75
N ARG A 137 -4.17 -17.09 -16.93
CA ARG A 137 -4.55 -16.32 -18.13
C ARG A 137 -5.95 -16.65 -18.64
N LEU A 138 -6.35 -17.92 -18.58
CA LEU A 138 -7.67 -18.38 -19.03
C LEU A 138 -8.77 -18.12 -17.98
N ALA A 139 -8.41 -17.93 -16.70
CA ALA A 139 -9.36 -17.72 -15.62
C ALA A 139 -10.38 -16.59 -15.85
N PRO A 140 -10.01 -15.42 -16.44
CA PRO A 140 -10.97 -14.35 -16.73
C PRO A 140 -12.06 -14.70 -17.74
N LEU A 141 -11.82 -15.70 -18.57
CA LEU A 141 -12.78 -16.21 -19.55
C LEU A 141 -13.78 -17.19 -18.92
N SER A 142 -13.41 -17.76 -17.77
CA SER A 142 -14.26 -18.72 -17.06
C SER A 142 -15.27 -17.99 -16.15
N PRO A 143 -16.56 -18.32 -16.20
CA PRO A 143 -17.55 -17.79 -15.26
C PRO A 143 -17.36 -18.32 -13.83
N VAL A 144 -16.57 -19.39 -13.67
CA VAL A 144 -16.35 -20.06 -12.38
C VAL A 144 -15.09 -19.53 -11.68
N GLY A 145 -14.21 -18.84 -12.39
CA GLY A 145 -12.92 -18.38 -11.84
C GLY A 145 -11.95 -19.53 -11.55
N PRO A 146 -10.99 -19.39 -10.62
CA PRO A 146 -10.66 -18.19 -9.86
C PRO A 146 -10.04 -17.08 -10.72
N TRP A 147 -10.27 -15.82 -10.35
CA TRP A 147 -9.67 -14.66 -11.01
C TRP A 147 -8.56 -14.07 -10.15
N HIS A 148 -7.36 -13.96 -10.68
CA HIS A 148 -6.18 -13.45 -9.98
C HIS A 148 -5.68 -12.17 -10.63
N LEU A 149 -5.45 -11.14 -9.83
CA LEU A 149 -4.92 -9.85 -10.27
C LEU A 149 -3.76 -9.43 -9.35
N VAL A 150 -2.68 -8.95 -9.95
CA VAL A 150 -1.56 -8.34 -9.25
C VAL A 150 -1.48 -6.88 -9.64
N MET A 151 -1.45 -6.02 -8.64
CA MET A 151 -1.53 -4.57 -8.83
C MET A 151 -0.48 -3.85 -8.00
N ASP A 152 0.29 -2.98 -8.64
CA ASP A 152 1.22 -2.05 -8.00
C ASP A 152 0.57 -0.68 -7.89
N LEU A 153 0.10 -0.32 -6.69
CA LEU A 153 -0.56 0.94 -6.45
C LEU A 153 0.45 2.03 -6.11
N ASN A 154 0.59 3.01 -6.98
CA ASN A 154 1.58 4.07 -6.83
C ASN A 154 1.19 5.12 -5.79
N VAL A 155 2.03 5.30 -4.77
CA VAL A 155 1.88 6.31 -3.71
C VAL A 155 2.53 7.63 -4.15
N TYR A 156 1.98 8.29 -5.17
CA TYR A 156 2.53 9.54 -5.65
C TYR A 156 1.84 10.77 -5.08
N MET A 157 2.62 11.79 -4.75
CA MET A 157 2.11 13.13 -4.52
C MET A 157 1.70 13.76 -5.84
N LYS A 158 0.40 13.89 -6.10
CA LYS A 158 -0.09 14.77 -7.19
C LYS A 158 0.15 16.22 -6.79
N ARG A 159 0.58 17.06 -7.74
CA ARG A 159 0.93 18.48 -7.50
C ARG A 159 -0.04 19.29 -6.65
N GLN A 160 -1.29 18.88 -6.54
CA GLN A 160 -2.35 19.62 -5.84
C GLN A 160 -2.82 19.00 -4.53
N LYS A 161 -2.42 17.76 -4.21
CA LYS A 161 -2.82 17.07 -2.98
C LYS A 161 -1.63 16.34 -2.39
N ILE A 162 -1.21 16.80 -1.23
CA ILE A 162 -0.13 16.18 -0.46
C ILE A 162 -0.75 15.07 0.40
N ILE A 163 -0.16 13.89 0.38
CA ILE A 163 -0.47 12.81 1.32
C ILE A 163 0.36 13.06 2.58
N ASN A 164 -0.28 13.14 3.73
CA ASN A 164 0.42 13.28 5.00
C ASN A 164 1.03 11.93 5.42
N ILE A 165 2.05 11.98 6.28
CA ILE A 165 2.60 10.78 6.89
C ILE A 165 1.69 10.30 8.02
N SER A 166 1.59 8.98 8.20
CA SER A 166 0.86 8.39 9.33
C SER A 166 1.50 8.79 10.66
N CYS A 167 0.69 9.23 11.60
CA CYS A 167 1.14 9.61 12.93
C CYS A 167 0.11 9.15 13.98
N GLN A 168 0.56 8.35 14.95
CA GLN A 168 -0.29 7.83 16.02
C GLN A 168 0.37 7.98 17.39
N HIS A 169 1.34 8.90 17.53
CA HIS A 169 2.07 9.04 18.78
C HIS A 169 1.16 9.50 19.93
N PRO A 170 1.15 8.84 21.11
CA PRO A 170 0.23 9.14 22.22
C PRO A 170 0.33 10.57 22.76
N LYS A 171 1.51 11.19 22.68
CA LYS A 171 1.76 12.57 23.13
C LYS A 171 1.47 13.60 22.04
N SER A 172 1.15 13.20 20.81
CA SER A 172 0.81 14.13 19.73
C SER A 172 -0.65 14.58 19.87
N ASN A 173 -0.88 15.84 19.61
CA ASN A 173 -2.23 16.39 19.51
C ASN A 173 -2.86 16.15 18.14
N VAL A 174 -2.14 15.53 17.22
CA VAL A 174 -2.63 15.17 15.89
C VAL A 174 -2.37 13.69 15.66
N ALA A 175 -3.38 12.99 15.14
CA ALA A 175 -3.23 11.63 14.62
C ALA A 175 -3.69 11.58 13.16
N VAL A 176 -2.92 10.88 12.32
CA VAL A 176 -3.21 10.69 10.90
C VAL A 176 -3.21 9.19 10.62
N HIS A 177 -4.36 8.71 10.18
CA HIS A 177 -4.57 7.30 9.84
C HIS A 177 -4.83 7.16 8.35
N HIS A 178 -4.29 6.09 7.77
CA HIS A 178 -4.54 5.75 6.38
C HIS A 178 -5.21 4.39 6.27
N THR A 179 -6.15 4.32 5.34
CA THR A 179 -6.86 3.09 5.00
C THR A 179 -6.86 2.94 3.48
N LEU A 180 -6.32 1.84 3.00
CA LEU A 180 -6.49 1.42 1.61
C LEU A 180 -7.88 0.79 1.49
N LYS A 181 -8.74 1.40 0.68
CA LYS A 181 -10.09 0.95 0.44
C LYS A 181 -10.20 0.36 -0.96
N VAL A 182 -10.48 -0.93 -1.02
CA VAL A 182 -10.77 -1.64 -2.27
C VAL A 182 -12.27 -1.83 -2.38
N ILE A 183 -12.86 -1.41 -3.50
CA ILE A 183 -14.30 -1.57 -3.77
C ILE A 183 -14.46 -2.44 -5.00
N LEU A 184 -15.18 -3.53 -4.84
CA LEU A 184 -15.60 -4.42 -5.91
C LEU A 184 -17.08 -4.17 -6.18
N ARG A 185 -17.43 -3.69 -7.38
CA ARG A 185 -18.82 -3.57 -7.83
C ARG A 185 -19.20 -4.86 -8.52
N VAL A 186 -20.10 -5.59 -7.89
CA VAL A 186 -20.49 -6.95 -8.29
C VAL A 186 -21.96 -7.01 -8.58
N GLU A 187 -22.35 -7.70 -9.65
CA GLU A 187 -23.72 -7.99 -10.01
C GLU A 187 -24.03 -9.46 -9.75
N ARG A 188 -25.09 -9.71 -9.02
CA ARG A 188 -25.66 -11.06 -8.90
C ARG A 188 -26.68 -11.28 -10.00
N ILE A 189 -26.48 -12.31 -10.81
CA ILE A 189 -27.43 -12.73 -11.82
C ILE A 189 -28.38 -13.76 -11.16
N PRO A 190 -29.67 -13.47 -11.04
CA PRO A 190 -30.61 -14.43 -10.48
C PRO A 190 -30.76 -15.65 -11.41
N ASP A 191 -31.05 -16.80 -10.83
CA ASP A 191 -31.34 -18.01 -11.61
C ASP A 191 -32.71 -17.94 -12.30
N ASP A 192 -33.62 -17.16 -11.74
CA ASP A 192 -34.93 -16.87 -12.32
C ASP A 192 -34.83 -15.66 -13.26
N ALA A 193 -35.10 -15.88 -14.55
CA ALA A 193 -35.06 -14.85 -15.60
C ALA A 193 -36.04 -13.69 -15.37
N SER A 194 -37.03 -13.86 -14.49
CA SER A 194 -38.00 -12.80 -14.13
C SER A 194 -37.48 -11.84 -13.05
N ALA A 195 -36.42 -12.20 -12.32
CA ALA A 195 -35.86 -11.40 -11.25
C ALA A 195 -34.83 -10.39 -11.78
N ASN A 196 -34.89 -9.17 -11.27
CA ASN A 196 -33.91 -8.13 -11.66
C ASN A 196 -32.53 -8.42 -11.07
N PRO A 197 -31.45 -8.24 -11.86
CA PRO A 197 -30.09 -8.34 -11.36
C PRO A 197 -29.83 -7.33 -10.25
N ARG A 198 -29.10 -7.76 -9.21
CA ARG A 198 -28.76 -6.92 -8.06
C ARG A 198 -27.29 -6.54 -8.08
N ILE A 199 -27.01 -5.24 -8.10
CA ILE A 199 -25.64 -4.69 -8.01
C ILE A 199 -25.32 -4.40 -6.55
N LEU A 200 -24.15 -4.82 -6.09
CA LEU A 200 -23.61 -4.66 -4.75
C LEU A 200 -22.19 -4.08 -4.82
N ASP A 201 -21.88 -3.16 -3.90
CA ASP A 201 -20.52 -2.66 -3.72
C ASP A 201 -19.92 -3.34 -2.47
N ILE A 202 -18.94 -4.22 -2.67
CA ILE A 202 -18.19 -4.87 -1.59
C ILE A 202 -17.01 -3.98 -1.25
N ALA A 203 -16.98 -3.42 -0.03
CA ALA A 203 -15.92 -2.57 0.44
C ALA A 203 -14.97 -3.34 1.38
N ILE A 204 -13.68 -3.34 1.05
CA ILE A 204 -12.60 -3.96 1.80
C ILE A 204 -11.72 -2.83 2.33
N LEU A 205 -11.52 -2.78 3.65
CA LEU A 205 -10.76 -1.75 4.34
C LEU A 205 -9.49 -2.35 4.93
N ILE A 206 -8.35 -1.86 4.50
CA ILE A 206 -7.03 -2.35 4.91
C ILE A 206 -6.28 -1.19 5.55
N PRO A 207 -6.04 -1.21 6.87
CA PRO A 207 -5.25 -0.18 7.53
C PRO A 207 -3.79 -0.30 7.09
N ILE A 208 -3.19 0.82 6.65
CA ILE A 208 -1.79 0.90 6.23
C ILE A 208 -1.12 2.12 6.82
N HIS A 209 0.20 2.13 6.84
CA HIS A 209 1.01 3.27 7.26
C HIS A 209 1.70 3.92 6.05
N ILE A 210 1.49 5.22 5.88
CA ILE A 210 2.25 6.01 4.91
C ILE A 210 3.40 6.67 5.65
N THR A 211 4.61 6.48 5.15
CA THR A 211 5.83 6.99 5.75
C THR A 211 6.53 8.02 4.86
N HIS A 212 7.51 8.70 5.42
CA HIS A 212 8.27 9.71 4.66
C HIS A 212 9.10 9.03 3.56
N SER A 213 9.26 9.67 2.40
CA SER A 213 10.02 9.12 1.26
C SER A 213 11.45 8.68 1.62
N LYS A 214 12.09 9.34 2.61
CA LYS A 214 13.43 8.96 3.10
C LYS A 214 13.46 7.69 3.97
N THR A 215 12.32 7.02 4.19
CA THR A 215 12.27 5.71 4.86
C THR A 215 12.32 4.55 3.87
N SER A 216 12.45 4.82 2.57
CA SER A 216 12.68 3.76 1.56
C SER A 216 14.01 3.05 1.81
N CYS A 217 14.09 1.78 1.44
CA CYS A 217 15.28 0.94 1.64
C CYS A 217 16.56 1.57 1.06
N GLU A 218 16.46 2.37 0.00
CA GLU A 218 17.59 3.08 -0.62
C GLU A 218 18.25 4.07 0.34
N TRP A 219 17.47 4.75 1.18
CA TRP A 219 17.96 5.73 2.16
C TRP A 219 18.41 5.08 3.47
N LEU A 220 17.96 3.84 3.75
CA LEU A 220 18.33 3.11 4.95
C LEU A 220 19.57 2.25 4.76
N ARG A 221 20.04 2.06 3.52
CA ARG A 221 21.31 1.38 3.25
C ARG A 221 22.45 2.25 3.76
N LEU A 222 23.09 1.81 4.84
CA LEU A 222 24.38 2.36 5.25
C LEU A 222 25.39 2.11 4.14
N PRO A 223 26.28 3.09 3.83
CA PRO A 223 27.42 2.84 2.95
C PRO A 223 28.15 1.60 3.44
N SER A 224 28.52 0.69 2.53
CA SER A 224 29.31 -0.47 2.94
C SER A 224 30.63 0.02 3.59
N TYR A 225 31.07 -0.67 4.64
CA TYR A 225 32.29 -0.31 5.35
C TYR A 225 33.52 -0.29 4.43
N GLU A 226 33.46 -1.02 3.32
CA GLU A 226 34.51 -1.06 2.27
C GLU A 226 34.58 0.23 1.43
N SER A 227 33.51 1.00 1.34
CA SER A 227 33.48 2.28 0.65
C SER A 227 33.82 3.46 1.56
N SER A 228 33.99 3.22 2.86
CA SER A 228 34.45 4.24 3.79
C SER A 228 35.92 4.49 3.52
N GLN A 229 36.30 5.67 3.08
CA GLN A 229 37.69 6.09 3.05
C GLN A 229 38.29 5.84 4.44
N PRO A 230 39.55 5.33 4.51
CA PRO A 230 40.20 5.13 5.80
C PRO A 230 40.11 6.45 6.58
N ALA A 231 39.69 6.34 7.82
CA ALA A 231 39.61 7.51 8.71
C ALA A 231 40.90 8.32 8.59
N PRO A 232 40.85 9.67 8.45
CA PRO A 232 42.05 10.45 8.39
C PRO A 232 42.88 10.08 9.61
N SER A 233 44.14 9.67 9.37
CA SER A 233 45.10 9.39 10.43
C SER A 233 45.24 10.65 11.27
N TYR A 234 44.66 10.65 12.45
CA TYR A 234 44.95 11.65 13.44
C TYR A 234 46.40 11.46 13.87
N GLU A 235 47.33 12.22 13.31
CA GLU A 235 48.62 12.43 13.91
C GLU A 235 48.34 13.02 15.30
N MET A 236 48.52 12.21 16.32
CA MET A 236 48.55 12.67 17.70
C MET A 236 49.76 13.63 17.84
N HIS A 237 49.58 14.91 17.53
CA HIS A 237 50.45 15.90 18.05
C HIS A 237 50.30 15.87 19.59
N SER A 238 51.21 15.20 20.26
CA SER A 238 51.34 15.33 21.70
C SER A 238 51.49 16.79 22.01
N PRO A 239 50.61 17.42 22.81
CA PRO A 239 50.81 18.80 23.20
C PRO A 239 52.14 18.87 23.93
N GLU A 240 53.14 19.60 23.35
CA GLU A 240 54.37 19.96 24.04
C GLU A 240 53.99 20.63 25.35
N TYR A 241 54.29 19.93 26.44
CA TYR A 241 54.09 20.43 27.80
C TYR A 241 55.03 21.59 28.02
N ARG A 242 54.56 22.83 27.80
CA ARG A 242 55.25 24.07 28.21
C ARG A 242 55.03 24.24 29.71
N PRO A 243 56.07 24.12 30.55
CA PRO A 243 55.95 24.41 31.98
C PRO A 243 55.56 25.90 32.16
N LEU A 244 54.53 26.10 32.97
CA LEU A 244 54.11 27.45 33.36
C LEU A 244 55.25 28.17 34.06
N PRO A 245 55.53 29.48 33.80
CA PRO A 245 56.52 30.22 34.54
C PRO A 245 56.15 30.31 36.02
N SER A 246 57.08 29.95 36.88
CA SER A 246 56.96 30.02 38.34
C SER A 246 56.57 31.44 38.76
N SER A 247 55.51 31.62 39.46
CA SER A 247 55.09 32.89 40.06
C SER A 247 56.15 33.38 41.04
N PRO A 248 56.46 34.69 41.09
CA PRO A 248 57.38 35.27 42.06
C PRO A 248 56.85 35.12 43.49
N PRO A 249 57.72 34.97 44.50
CA PRO A 249 57.34 34.89 45.92
C PRO A 249 56.68 36.19 46.38
N PRO A 250 55.75 36.13 47.36
CA PRO A 250 55.14 37.32 47.90
C PRO A 250 56.14 38.25 48.64
N PRO A 251 55.98 39.57 48.63
CA PRO A 251 56.82 40.46 49.38
C PRO A 251 56.62 40.30 50.89
N LEU A 252 57.75 40.45 51.62
CA LEU A 252 57.82 40.44 53.08
C LEU A 252 57.12 41.69 53.69
#